data_b983b623231389dc2a44c6abb6514774
#
_entry.id   b983b623231389dc2a44c6abb6514774
#
_cell.length_a   1.000
_cell.length_b   1.000
_cell.length_c   1.000
_cell.angle_alpha   90.00
_cell.angle_beta   90.00
_cell.angle_gamma   90.00
#
_symmetry.space_group_name_H-M   'P 1'
#
loop_
_entity.id
_entity.type
_entity.pdbx_description
1 polymer ?
#
loop_
_entity_poly.entity_id
_entity_poly.type
_entity_poly.pdbx_seq_one_letter_code
_entity_poly.pdbx_strand_id
1 'polypeptide(L)'
;MTVLRNSAGMDVTFMDYGATWLSARVPLADGSVRETLLGCATPQDYLHQSAYLGACVGRYANRIRNATLKRTGNTLSANTPPHQLHGGPEGFSHRRWLIVRQTPNEVVYRLHSPDGDQGFPGAMTVEVSYQ
;
A
#
# COMPACT_ATOMS: atom_id res chain seq x y z
N MET A 1 -6.31 9.81 -7.96
CA MET A 1 -4.96 9.46 -8.44
C MET A 1 -4.08 10.69 -8.42
N THR A 2 -2.82 10.54 -8.04
CA THR A 2 -1.81 11.61 -7.98
C THR A 2 -0.65 11.25 -8.89
N VAL A 3 -0.20 12.19 -9.72
CA VAL A 3 0.98 12.04 -10.58
C VAL A 3 2.05 12.99 -10.07
N LEU A 4 3.25 12.46 -9.83
CA LEU A 4 4.44 13.24 -9.52
C LEU A 4 5.41 13.18 -10.70
N ARG A 5 6.16 14.25 -10.92
CA ARG A 5 7.15 14.37 -12.00
C ARG A 5 8.44 14.95 -11.48
N ASN A 6 9.56 14.40 -11.93
CA ASN A 6 10.84 14.99 -11.67
C ASN A 6 11.38 15.77 -12.90
N SER A 7 12.46 16.53 -12.70
CA SER A 7 13.09 17.31 -13.76
C SER A 7 13.75 16.48 -14.86
N ALA A 8 13.98 15.19 -14.61
CA ALA A 8 14.55 14.26 -15.58
C ALA A 8 13.46 13.59 -16.47
N GLY A 9 12.17 13.97 -16.29
CA GLY A 9 11.07 13.45 -17.10
C GLY A 9 10.48 12.12 -16.63
N MET A 10 10.88 11.63 -15.45
CA MET A 10 10.23 10.45 -14.86
C MET A 10 8.85 10.84 -14.31
N ASP A 11 7.85 10.04 -14.66
CA ASP A 11 6.49 10.15 -14.13
C ASP A 11 6.19 8.98 -13.19
N VAL A 12 5.58 9.26 -12.05
CA VAL A 12 5.09 8.22 -11.12
C VAL A 12 3.63 8.50 -10.77
N THR A 13 2.82 7.46 -10.69
CA THR A 13 1.38 7.58 -10.41
C THR A 13 1.02 6.76 -9.18
N PHE A 14 0.22 7.39 -8.30
CA PHE A 14 -0.28 6.78 -7.06
C PHE A 14 -1.79 6.89 -6.96
N MET A 15 -2.40 6.01 -6.14
CA MET A 15 -3.81 6.16 -5.73
C MET A 15 -3.96 6.01 -4.21
N ASP A 16 -5.07 6.53 -3.69
CA ASP A 16 -5.40 6.54 -2.27
C ASP A 16 -5.79 5.17 -1.70
N TYR A 17 -6.28 4.26 -2.54
CA TYR A 17 -6.56 2.88 -2.13
C TYR A 17 -5.24 2.11 -1.95
N GLY A 18 -4.96 1.67 -0.73
CA GLY A 18 -3.71 1.01 -0.36
C GLY A 18 -2.47 1.91 -0.40
N ALA A 19 -2.61 3.24 -0.55
CA ALA A 19 -1.51 4.16 -0.89
C ALA A 19 -0.64 3.57 -2.02
N THR A 20 -1.30 3.04 -3.06
CA THR A 20 -0.68 2.15 -4.06
C THR A 20 0.12 2.93 -5.09
N TRP A 21 1.32 2.44 -5.38
CA TRP A 21 2.14 2.89 -6.50
C TRP A 21 1.71 2.16 -7.78
N LEU A 22 1.06 2.87 -8.70
CA LEU A 22 0.43 2.31 -9.89
C LEU A 22 1.37 2.22 -11.09
N SER A 23 2.25 3.21 -11.25
CA SER A 23 3.07 3.38 -12.46
C SER A 23 4.36 4.11 -12.15
N ALA A 24 5.45 3.70 -12.80
CA ALA A 24 6.72 4.39 -12.82
C ALA A 24 7.28 4.40 -14.26
N ARG A 25 7.11 5.51 -14.94
CA ARG A 25 7.51 5.70 -16.34
C ARG A 25 8.86 6.41 -16.40
N VAL A 26 9.88 5.68 -16.81
CA VAL A 26 11.29 6.13 -16.84
C VAL A 26 11.70 6.46 -18.25
N PRO A 27 12.20 7.69 -18.53
CA PRO A 27 12.82 8.02 -19.80
C PRO A 27 14.12 7.22 -20.00
N LEU A 28 14.32 6.69 -21.18
CA LEU A 28 15.54 5.97 -21.57
C LEU A 28 16.44 6.84 -22.44
N ALA A 29 17.71 6.45 -22.57
CA ALA A 29 18.70 7.18 -23.32
C ALA A 29 18.40 7.28 -24.84
N ASP A 30 17.60 6.36 -25.38
CA ASP A 30 17.13 6.37 -26.77
C ASP A 30 15.91 7.27 -27.02
N GLY A 31 15.45 8.00 -25.99
CA GLY A 31 14.27 8.87 -26.05
C GLY A 31 12.92 8.15 -25.84
N SER A 32 12.92 6.84 -25.70
CA SER A 32 11.72 6.09 -25.35
C SER A 32 11.37 6.23 -23.86
N VAL A 33 10.15 5.83 -23.48
CA VAL A 33 9.72 5.79 -22.08
C VAL A 33 9.32 4.36 -21.73
N ARG A 34 9.81 3.86 -20.60
CA ARG A 34 9.51 2.50 -20.12
C ARG A 34 8.72 2.53 -18.84
N GLU A 35 7.60 1.78 -18.80
CA GLU A 35 6.93 1.41 -17.57
C GLU A 35 7.76 0.35 -16.84
N THR A 36 8.06 0.58 -15.56
CA THR A 36 8.93 -0.30 -14.76
C THR A 36 8.20 -1.06 -13.67
N LEU A 37 6.89 -0.80 -13.48
CA LEU A 37 6.05 -1.52 -12.51
C LEU A 37 5.09 -2.48 -13.21
N LEU A 38 4.94 -3.65 -12.59
CA LEU A 38 3.83 -4.53 -12.92
C LEU A 38 2.58 -4.03 -12.20
N GLY A 39 1.50 -3.82 -12.94
CA GLY A 39 0.24 -3.31 -12.42
C GLY A 39 -0.97 -3.89 -13.15
N CYS A 40 -2.16 -3.55 -12.66
CA CYS A 40 -3.43 -3.86 -13.32
C CYS A 40 -3.72 -2.87 -14.44
N ALA A 41 -4.59 -3.27 -15.38
CA ALA A 41 -4.95 -2.43 -16.51
C ALA A 41 -5.75 -1.19 -16.11
N THR A 42 -6.59 -1.30 -15.08
CA THR A 42 -7.39 -0.20 -14.55
C THR A 42 -7.30 -0.09 -13.03
N PRO A 43 -7.55 1.09 -12.44
CA PRO A 43 -7.60 1.25 -10.98
C PRO A 43 -8.65 0.35 -10.30
N GLN A 44 -9.74 0.03 -10.99
CA GLN A 44 -10.81 -0.83 -10.50
C GLN A 44 -10.34 -2.28 -10.31
N ASP A 45 -9.42 -2.76 -11.15
CA ASP A 45 -8.89 -4.11 -11.07
C ASP A 45 -8.10 -4.35 -9.78
N TYR A 46 -7.55 -3.26 -9.20
CA TYR A 46 -6.85 -3.34 -7.90
C TYR A 46 -7.76 -3.72 -6.74
N LEU A 47 -9.07 -3.51 -6.85
CA LEU A 47 -10.04 -3.92 -5.83
C LEU A 47 -10.20 -5.46 -5.76
N HIS A 48 -9.83 -6.16 -6.81
CA HIS A 48 -10.07 -7.59 -6.99
C HIS A 48 -8.78 -8.43 -7.09
N GLN A 49 -7.62 -7.78 -7.23
CA GLN A 49 -6.34 -8.50 -7.29
C GLN A 49 -5.86 -8.97 -5.91
N SER A 50 -5.18 -10.11 -5.85
CA SER A 50 -4.68 -10.73 -4.63
C SER A 50 -3.15 -10.71 -4.49
N ALA A 51 -2.45 -10.05 -5.41
CA ALA A 51 -0.98 -10.01 -5.46
C ALA A 51 -0.37 -8.81 -4.72
N TYR A 52 -1.20 -7.93 -4.14
CA TYR A 52 -0.76 -6.72 -3.41
C TYR A 52 0.12 -5.78 -4.25
N LEU A 53 -0.09 -5.74 -5.57
CA LEU A 53 0.71 -4.97 -6.51
C LEU A 53 0.82 -3.50 -6.10
N GLY A 54 2.03 -3.02 -5.86
CA GLY A 54 2.35 -1.65 -5.52
C GLY A 54 1.76 -1.11 -4.21
N ALA A 55 0.99 -1.91 -3.46
CA ALA A 55 0.26 -1.46 -2.27
C ALA A 55 1.12 -1.42 -1.01
N CYS A 56 0.82 -0.49 -0.11
CA CYS A 56 1.34 -0.49 1.25
C CYS A 56 0.65 -1.56 2.08
N VAL A 57 1.41 -2.55 2.57
CA VAL A 57 0.88 -3.62 3.43
C VAL A 57 1.16 -3.32 4.90
N GLY A 58 0.27 -3.72 5.78
CA GLY A 58 0.37 -3.50 7.23
C GLY A 58 -0.88 -4.02 7.96
N ARG A 59 -0.78 -4.07 9.32
CA ARG A 59 0.35 -3.57 10.14
C ARG A 59 1.65 -4.38 9.99
N TYR A 60 1.56 -5.67 9.63
CA TYR A 60 2.69 -6.57 9.50
C TYR A 60 2.79 -7.08 8.07
N ALA A 61 3.96 -6.99 7.48
CA ALA A 61 4.23 -7.52 6.15
C ALA A 61 4.50 -9.02 6.19
N ASN A 62 4.01 -9.75 5.16
CA ASN A 62 4.12 -11.19 5.05
C ASN A 62 3.28 -11.93 6.12
N ARG A 63 3.63 -13.18 6.46
CA ARG A 63 2.78 -14.10 7.23
C ARG A 63 3.09 -14.08 8.73
N ILE A 64 2.00 -14.06 9.51
CA ILE A 64 2.03 -14.39 10.94
C ILE A 64 1.44 -15.77 11.10
N ARG A 65 2.27 -16.73 11.60
CA ARG A 65 1.88 -18.12 11.80
C ARG A 65 0.74 -18.24 12.80
N ASN A 66 -0.28 -19.03 12.43
CA ASN A 66 -1.49 -19.28 13.23
C ASN A 66 -2.23 -17.99 13.65
N ALA A 67 -2.03 -16.90 12.90
CA ALA A 67 -2.62 -15.59 13.20
C ALA A 67 -2.52 -15.23 14.70
N THR A 68 -1.36 -15.44 15.33
CA THR A 68 -1.16 -15.20 16.75
C THR A 68 0.14 -14.44 17.01
N LEU A 69 0.04 -13.33 17.75
CA LEU A 69 1.19 -12.57 18.21
C LEU A 69 1.83 -13.31 19.42
N LYS A 70 2.96 -13.94 19.22
CA LYS A 70 3.64 -14.75 20.26
C LYS A 70 3.91 -13.98 21.56
N ARG A 71 4.23 -12.69 21.45
CA ARG A 71 4.61 -11.87 22.60
C ARG A 71 3.44 -11.52 23.50
N THR A 72 2.24 -11.29 22.94
CA THR A 72 1.06 -10.79 23.64
C THR A 72 -0.06 -11.80 23.71
N GLY A 73 0.01 -12.88 22.91
CA GLY A 73 -1.07 -13.88 22.80
C GLY A 73 -2.29 -13.43 22.01
N ASN A 74 -2.29 -12.22 21.44
CA ASN A 74 -3.42 -11.72 20.67
C ASN A 74 -3.67 -12.61 19.44
N THR A 75 -4.96 -12.92 19.21
CA THR A 75 -5.44 -13.57 17.99
C THR A 75 -5.73 -12.51 16.95
N LEU A 76 -5.19 -12.72 15.74
CA LEU A 76 -5.35 -11.82 14.59
C LEU A 76 -6.39 -12.35 13.60
N SER A 77 -6.90 -11.49 12.74
CA SER A 77 -7.80 -11.89 11.66
C SER A 77 -7.03 -12.64 10.57
N ALA A 78 -7.32 -13.94 10.40
CA ALA A 78 -6.70 -14.77 9.38
C ALA A 78 -7.36 -14.54 8.01
N ASN A 79 -6.54 -14.33 6.96
CA ASN A 79 -6.99 -14.25 5.57
C ASN A 79 -6.37 -15.34 4.67
N THR A 80 -5.44 -16.13 5.23
CA THR A 80 -4.88 -17.36 4.65
C THR A 80 -4.87 -18.44 5.73
N PRO A 81 -6.04 -18.93 6.19
CA PRO A 81 -6.17 -19.78 7.38
C PRO A 81 -5.19 -20.95 7.40
N PRO A 82 -4.55 -21.25 8.55
CA PRO A 82 -4.71 -20.59 9.86
C PRO A 82 -3.87 -19.32 10.05
N HIS A 83 -3.27 -18.77 9.00
CA HIS A 83 -2.31 -17.68 9.06
C HIS A 83 -2.94 -16.32 8.73
N GLN A 84 -2.30 -15.24 9.19
CA GLN A 84 -2.57 -13.89 8.67
C GLN A 84 -1.47 -13.54 7.65
N LEU A 85 -1.88 -12.93 6.52
CA LEU A 85 -0.99 -12.40 5.48
C LEU A 85 -1.22 -10.89 5.34
N HIS A 86 -0.14 -10.12 5.31
CA HIS A 86 -0.13 -8.68 5.00
C HIS A 86 -1.15 -7.85 5.80
N GLY A 87 -1.33 -8.18 7.10
CA GLY A 87 -2.18 -7.42 8.01
C GLY A 87 -3.64 -7.84 8.05
N GLY A 88 -4.02 -8.93 7.36
CA GLY A 88 -5.36 -9.51 7.42
C GLY A 88 -6.28 -9.11 6.28
N PRO A 89 -7.56 -9.58 6.31
CA PRO A 89 -8.51 -9.39 5.20
C PRO A 89 -8.79 -7.91 4.91
N GLU A 90 -8.76 -7.05 5.91
CA GLU A 90 -8.90 -5.59 5.78
C GLU A 90 -7.62 -4.86 6.20
N GLY A 91 -6.46 -5.39 5.80
CA GLY A 91 -5.16 -4.76 6.01
C GLY A 91 -5.03 -3.42 5.28
N PHE A 92 -3.91 -2.76 5.47
CA PHE A 92 -3.65 -1.40 4.95
C PHE A 92 -3.78 -1.28 3.43
N SER A 93 -3.48 -2.35 2.70
CA SER A 93 -3.59 -2.45 1.24
C SER A 93 -5.02 -2.41 0.71
N HIS A 94 -6.02 -2.71 1.55
CA HIS A 94 -7.44 -2.77 1.19
C HIS A 94 -8.26 -1.59 1.72
N ARG A 95 -7.58 -0.49 2.09
CA ARG A 95 -8.22 0.72 2.64
C ARG A 95 -7.90 1.96 1.83
N ARG A 96 -8.82 2.92 1.88
CA ARG A 96 -8.52 4.27 1.40
C ARG A 96 -7.73 5.03 2.45
N TRP A 97 -6.64 5.65 1.99
CA TRP A 97 -5.80 6.53 2.77
C TRP A 97 -6.16 7.98 2.50
N LEU A 98 -6.11 8.81 3.52
CA LEU A 98 -6.32 10.25 3.40
C LEU A 98 -5.07 10.90 2.81
N ILE A 99 -5.23 11.71 1.77
CA ILE A 99 -4.15 12.59 1.31
C ILE A 99 -4.07 13.77 2.27
N VAL A 100 -2.95 13.89 3.00
CA VAL A 100 -2.74 14.96 3.99
C VAL A 100 -1.81 16.06 3.48
N ARG A 101 -1.02 15.78 2.44
CA ARG A 101 -0.21 16.74 1.71
C ARG A 101 -0.04 16.32 0.27
N GLN A 102 -0.11 17.28 -0.62
CA GLN A 102 0.19 17.09 -2.04
C GLN A 102 0.84 18.34 -2.61
N THR A 103 1.97 18.16 -3.27
CA THR A 103 2.72 19.19 -4.02
C THR A 103 3.05 18.64 -5.41
N PRO A 104 3.68 19.40 -6.31
CA PRO A 104 4.09 18.89 -7.61
C PRO A 104 5.04 17.68 -7.57
N ASN A 105 5.80 17.53 -6.48
CA ASN A 105 6.82 16.49 -6.32
C ASN A 105 6.68 15.66 -5.04
N GLU A 106 5.57 15.78 -4.32
CA GLU A 106 5.33 14.98 -3.11
C GLU A 106 3.84 14.68 -2.95
N VAL A 107 3.53 13.48 -2.49
CA VAL A 107 2.22 13.15 -1.90
C VAL A 107 2.42 12.41 -0.59
N VAL A 108 1.66 12.79 0.44
CA VAL A 108 1.65 12.11 1.75
C VAL A 108 0.27 11.54 2.00
N TYR A 109 0.23 10.25 2.19
CA TYR A 109 -0.95 9.48 2.57
C TYR A 109 -0.93 9.17 4.06
N ARG A 110 -2.10 9.25 4.72
CA ARG A 110 -2.28 8.90 6.14
C ARG A 110 -3.39 7.90 6.32
N LEU A 111 -3.16 6.91 7.19
CA LEU A 111 -4.15 5.95 7.63
C LEU A 111 -4.18 5.90 9.15
N HIS A 112 -5.40 5.91 9.72
CA HIS A 112 -5.62 5.60 11.14
C HIS A 112 -6.04 4.14 11.28
N SER A 113 -5.35 3.42 12.17
CA SER A 113 -5.63 2.03 12.52
C SER A 113 -5.96 1.98 14.01
N PRO A 114 -7.24 1.74 14.40
CA PRO A 114 -7.66 1.78 15.79
C PRO A 114 -7.10 0.60 16.59
N ASP A 115 -7.23 0.68 17.92
CA ASP A 115 -6.94 -0.48 18.78
C ASP A 115 -7.83 -1.67 18.39
N GLY A 116 -7.26 -2.88 18.37
CA GLY A 116 -7.93 -4.11 17.95
C GLY A 116 -8.10 -4.30 16.45
N ASP A 117 -7.63 -3.37 15.63
CA ASP A 117 -7.70 -3.48 14.17
C ASP A 117 -7.02 -4.75 13.65
N GLN A 118 -7.78 -5.61 12.95
CA GLN A 118 -7.37 -6.95 12.51
C GLN A 118 -6.80 -7.82 13.64
N GLY A 119 -7.17 -7.54 14.91
CA GLY A 119 -6.69 -8.19 16.13
C GLY A 119 -5.39 -7.61 16.68
N PHE A 120 -4.79 -6.61 16.06
CA PHE A 120 -3.58 -5.95 16.56
C PHE A 120 -3.89 -5.01 17.73
N PRO A 121 -3.14 -5.08 18.84
CA PRO A 121 -3.34 -4.18 19.97
C PRO A 121 -2.78 -2.77 19.70
N GLY A 122 -3.39 -1.79 20.34
CA GLY A 122 -3.02 -0.38 20.30
C GLY A 122 -3.46 0.35 19.03
N ALA A 123 -3.88 1.61 19.18
CA ALA A 123 -4.15 2.49 18.05
C ALA A 123 -2.85 3.03 17.46
N MET A 124 -2.81 3.26 16.15
CA MET A 124 -1.69 3.90 15.47
C MET A 124 -2.16 4.75 14.29
N THR A 125 -1.38 5.77 13.98
CA THR A 125 -1.49 6.55 12.74
C THR A 125 -0.24 6.29 11.92
N VAL A 126 -0.43 5.99 10.64
CA VAL A 126 0.66 5.71 9.70
C VAL A 126 0.64 6.73 8.58
N GLU A 127 1.81 7.22 8.22
CA GLU A 127 2.01 8.07 7.04
C GLU A 127 2.99 7.41 6.07
N VAL A 128 2.72 7.58 4.79
CA VAL A 128 3.61 7.20 3.69
C VAL A 128 3.80 8.43 2.81
N SER A 129 5.05 8.82 2.61
CA SER A 129 5.43 9.91 1.72
C SER A 129 6.11 9.36 0.48
N TYR A 130 5.67 9.82 -0.69
CA TYR A 130 6.31 9.61 -1.98
C TYR A 130 6.83 10.96 -2.49
N GLN A 131 8.14 10.99 -2.81
CA GLN A 131 8.85 12.19 -3.27
C GLN A 131 9.68 11.89 -4.53
#